data_66200290b9af1315e877a0c51895ec01
#
_entry.id   66200290b9af1315e877a0c51895ec01
#
_cell.length_a   1.000
_cell.length_b   1.000
_cell.length_c   1.000
_cell.angle_alpha   90.00
_cell.angle_beta   90.00
_cell.angle_gamma   90.00
#
_symmetry.space_group_name_H-M   'P 1'
#
loop_
_entity.id
_entity.type
_entity.pdbx_description
1 polymer ?
#
loop_
_entity_poly.entity_id
_entity_poly.type
_entity_poly.pdbx_seq_one_letter_code
_entity_poly.pdbx_strand_id
1 'polypeptide(L)'
;MKTLDLIKSRRSIMPNQYNDSVIENNDINLILEAANWAPTHKKTEPWRYKVLTNQTKDDFGKFLGKKYKESSQKFSNFKYNHLIEKAKKSSVIILICM
;
A
#
# COMPACT_ATOMS: atom_id res chain seq x y z
N MET A 1 13.26 -11.65 20.00
CA MET A 1 11.79 -11.81 19.95
C MET A 1 11.45 -13.14 19.29
N LYS A 2 10.60 -13.92 19.92
CA LYS A 2 10.15 -15.18 19.33
C LYS A 2 9.20 -14.90 18.16
N THR A 3 9.22 -15.77 17.16
CA THR A 3 8.39 -15.62 15.95
C THR A 3 6.91 -15.42 16.27
N LEU A 4 6.38 -16.20 17.20
CA LEU A 4 4.97 -16.09 17.58
C LEU A 4 4.66 -14.72 18.19
N ASP A 5 5.55 -14.19 19.02
CA ASP A 5 5.38 -12.88 19.62
C ASP A 5 5.39 -11.78 18.57
N LEU A 6 6.26 -11.90 17.56
CA LEU A 6 6.31 -10.99 16.43
C LEU A 6 4.98 -10.97 15.67
N ILE A 7 4.45 -12.15 15.38
CA ILE A 7 3.17 -12.27 14.69
C ILE A 7 2.04 -11.64 15.49
N LYS A 8 2.01 -11.91 16.80
CA LYS A 8 0.99 -11.36 17.70
C LYS A 8 1.07 -9.85 17.84
N SER A 9 2.26 -9.28 17.75
CA SER A 9 2.48 -7.85 17.95
C SER A 9 2.12 -7.01 16.71
N ARG A 10 1.93 -7.63 15.55
CA ARG A 10 1.59 -6.92 14.33
C ARG A 10 0.25 -6.19 14.49
N ARG A 11 0.21 -4.98 14.03
CA ARG A 11 -1.02 -4.16 14.00
C ARG A 11 -1.19 -3.53 12.63
N SER A 12 -2.45 -3.39 12.23
CA SER A 12 -2.80 -2.60 11.06
C SER A 12 -2.98 -1.15 11.50
N ILE A 13 -2.29 -0.25 10.85
CA ILE A 13 -2.33 1.17 11.19
C ILE A 13 -2.87 1.93 9.99
N MET A 14 -3.82 2.82 10.23
CA MET A 14 -4.43 3.61 9.16
C MET A 14 -3.52 4.76 8.77
N PRO A 15 -3.55 5.20 7.49
CA PRO A 15 -2.66 6.26 7.01
C PRO A 15 -2.71 7.57 7.81
N ASN A 16 -3.85 7.91 8.39
CA ASN A 16 -3.96 9.13 9.20
C ASN A 16 -3.16 9.05 10.51
N GLN A 17 -2.69 7.87 10.87
CA GLN A 17 -1.88 7.64 12.07
C GLN A 17 -0.39 7.47 11.74
N TYR A 18 -0.02 7.54 10.46
CA TYR A 18 1.37 7.41 10.05
C TYR A 18 2.16 8.64 10.48
N ASN A 19 3.44 8.45 10.77
CA ASN A 19 4.37 9.55 10.91
C ASN A 19 4.94 9.94 9.54
N ASP A 20 5.71 11.00 9.49
CA ASP A 20 6.28 11.53 8.25
C ASP A 20 7.63 10.90 7.88
N SER A 21 7.99 9.80 8.52
CA SER A 21 9.27 9.13 8.26
C SER A 21 9.32 8.59 6.84
N VAL A 22 10.46 8.79 6.18
CA VAL A 22 10.72 8.25 4.86
C VAL A 22 11.25 6.82 5.00
N ILE A 23 10.69 5.91 4.20
CA ILE A 23 11.15 4.53 4.17
C ILE A 23 12.28 4.42 3.15
N GLU A 24 13.43 3.92 3.59
CA GLU A 24 14.60 3.79 2.73
C GLU A 24 14.43 2.64 1.71
N ASN A 25 15.11 2.78 0.57
CA ASN A 25 15.04 1.77 -0.49
C ASN A 25 15.48 0.39 -0.03
N ASN A 26 16.48 0.31 0.87
CA ASN A 26 16.92 -0.97 1.42
C ASN A 26 15.80 -1.68 2.16
N ASP A 27 15.01 -0.95 2.93
CA ASP A 27 13.90 -1.53 3.67
C ASP A 27 12.79 -2.00 2.71
N ILE A 28 12.52 -1.23 1.67
CA ILE A 28 11.55 -1.61 0.64
C ILE A 28 12.00 -2.91 -0.03
N ASN A 29 13.28 -3.02 -0.38
CA ASN A 29 13.82 -4.22 -1.00
C ASN A 29 13.73 -5.44 -0.09
N LEU A 30 13.95 -5.27 1.21
CA LEU A 30 13.80 -6.35 2.18
C LEU A 30 12.36 -6.83 2.28
N ILE A 31 11.40 -5.90 2.26
CA ILE A 31 9.97 -6.24 2.26
C ILE A 31 9.61 -7.05 1.02
N LEU A 32 10.07 -6.62 -0.15
CA LEU A 32 9.79 -7.31 -1.41
C LEU A 32 10.44 -8.69 -1.44
N GLU A 33 11.67 -8.81 -0.93
CA GLU A 33 12.35 -10.10 -0.83
C GLU A 33 11.56 -11.05 0.07
N ALA A 34 11.12 -10.56 1.24
CA ALA A 34 10.32 -11.37 2.16
C ALA A 34 9.02 -11.84 1.51
N ALA A 35 8.39 -10.97 0.71
CA ALA A 35 7.15 -11.30 0.01
C ALA A 35 7.34 -12.43 -1.01
N ASN A 36 8.51 -12.51 -1.64
CA ASN A 36 8.81 -13.57 -2.62
C ASN A 36 8.84 -14.96 -2.01
N TRP A 37 9.00 -15.07 -0.69
CA TRP A 37 8.99 -16.35 0.01
C TRP A 37 7.59 -16.82 0.40
N ALA A 38 6.55 -16.04 0.08
CA ALA A 38 5.18 -16.46 0.33
C ALA A 38 4.81 -17.65 -0.54
N PRO A 39 4.05 -18.64 0.00
CA PRO A 39 3.68 -19.81 -0.79
C PRO A 39 2.77 -19.44 -1.96
N THR A 40 2.98 -20.10 -3.10
CA THR A 40 2.17 -19.93 -4.29
C THR A 40 1.67 -21.27 -4.78
N HIS A 41 0.54 -21.28 -5.50
CA HIS A 41 0.01 -22.51 -6.09
C HIS A 41 1.01 -23.03 -7.13
N LYS A 42 1.48 -24.27 -6.92
CA LYS A 42 2.47 -24.95 -7.77
C LYS A 42 3.75 -24.12 -8.00
N LYS A 43 4.09 -23.23 -7.05
CA LYS A 43 5.29 -22.39 -7.12
C LYS A 43 5.32 -21.53 -8.38
N THR A 44 4.17 -21.08 -8.86
CA THR A 44 4.10 -20.24 -10.06
C THR A 44 4.59 -18.81 -9.83
N GLU A 45 4.61 -18.35 -8.57
CA GLU A 45 5.04 -17.01 -8.19
C GLU A 45 4.44 -15.93 -9.09
N PRO A 46 3.08 -15.85 -9.19
CA PRO A 46 2.43 -15.03 -10.21
C PRO A 46 2.44 -13.54 -9.91
N TRP A 47 2.82 -13.14 -8.70
CA TRP A 47 2.73 -11.75 -8.30
C TRP A 47 3.83 -10.91 -8.88
N ARG A 48 3.46 -9.70 -9.18
CA ARG A 48 4.36 -8.63 -9.57
C ARG A 48 4.10 -7.45 -8.66
N TYR A 49 5.14 -6.70 -8.35
CA TYR A 49 5.03 -5.57 -7.42
C TYR A 49 5.35 -4.28 -8.14
N LYS A 50 4.53 -3.26 -7.89
CA LYS A 50 4.83 -1.90 -8.33
C LYS A 50 4.98 -1.04 -7.10
N VAL A 51 6.10 -0.37 -6.97
CA VAL A 51 6.41 0.49 -5.82
C VAL A 51 6.17 1.93 -6.24
N LEU A 52 5.26 2.60 -5.54
CA LEU A 52 4.89 3.97 -5.81
C LEU A 52 5.42 4.86 -4.69
N THR A 53 6.19 5.88 -5.06
CA THR A 53 6.77 6.84 -4.12
C THR A 53 6.58 8.26 -4.64
N ASN A 54 6.70 9.25 -3.76
CA ASN A 54 6.65 10.66 -4.13
C ASN A 54 5.44 10.97 -5.02
N GLN A 55 5.68 11.56 -6.20
CA GLN A 55 4.61 11.99 -7.10
C GLN A 55 3.78 10.86 -7.66
N THR A 56 4.38 9.69 -7.95
CA THR A 56 3.64 8.55 -8.49
C THR A 56 2.59 8.05 -7.51
N LYS A 57 2.90 8.09 -6.24
CA LYS A 57 1.98 7.73 -5.16
C LYS A 57 0.79 8.69 -5.12
N ASP A 58 1.05 10.00 -5.22
CA ASP A 58 0.01 11.02 -5.23
C ASP A 58 -0.87 10.90 -6.48
N ASP A 59 -0.26 10.64 -7.63
CA ASP A 59 -0.98 10.42 -8.89
C ASP A 59 -1.90 9.22 -8.80
N PHE A 60 -1.46 8.15 -8.14
CA PHE A 60 -2.30 6.98 -7.91
C PHE A 60 -3.53 7.32 -7.05
N GLY A 61 -3.34 8.14 -6.01
CA GLY A 61 -4.44 8.60 -5.18
C GLY A 61 -5.47 9.40 -5.98
N LYS A 62 -5.00 10.28 -6.84
CA LYS A 62 -5.88 11.04 -7.74
C LYS A 62 -6.62 10.15 -8.73
N PHE A 63 -5.94 9.14 -9.24
CA PHE A 63 -6.54 8.14 -10.14
C PHE A 63 -7.66 7.39 -9.42
N LEU A 64 -7.44 6.94 -8.21
CA LEU A 64 -8.46 6.26 -7.41
C LEU A 64 -9.67 7.16 -7.16
N GLY A 65 -9.44 8.42 -6.82
CA GLY A 65 -10.51 9.39 -6.63
C GLY A 65 -11.32 9.59 -7.90
N LYS A 66 -10.66 9.73 -9.04
CA LYS A 66 -11.32 9.88 -10.34
C LYS A 66 -12.19 8.66 -10.66
N LYS A 67 -11.66 7.46 -10.47
CA LYS A 67 -12.40 6.23 -10.73
C LYS A 67 -13.59 6.07 -9.79
N TYR A 68 -13.43 6.44 -8.54
CA TYR A 68 -14.54 6.46 -7.60
C TYR A 68 -15.66 7.40 -8.08
N LYS A 69 -15.30 8.62 -8.50
CA LYS A 69 -16.25 9.61 -8.99
C LYS A 69 -17.00 9.12 -10.22
N GLU A 70 -16.29 8.44 -11.15
CA GLU A 70 -16.90 7.93 -12.38
C GLU A 70 -17.84 6.75 -12.15
N SER A 71 -17.52 5.89 -11.18
CA SER A 71 -18.23 4.62 -11.00
C SER A 71 -19.25 4.64 -9.86
N SER A 72 -19.24 5.63 -8.99
CA SER A 72 -20.11 5.65 -7.82
C SER A 72 -21.49 6.21 -8.15
N GLN A 73 -22.54 5.49 -7.74
CA GLN A 73 -23.91 5.97 -7.84
C GLN A 73 -24.25 6.97 -6.73
N LYS A 74 -23.57 6.87 -5.60
CA LYS A 74 -23.72 7.77 -4.45
C LYS A 74 -22.37 8.42 -4.15
N PHE A 75 -22.07 9.47 -4.90
CA PHE A 75 -20.80 10.18 -4.73
C PHE A 75 -20.77 10.90 -3.38
N SER A 76 -19.63 10.77 -2.69
CA SER A 76 -19.36 11.46 -1.43
C SER A 76 -18.04 12.20 -1.54
N ASN A 77 -18.07 13.52 -1.32
CA ASN A 77 -16.85 14.32 -1.30
C ASN A 77 -15.89 13.84 -0.21
N PHE A 78 -16.41 13.39 0.92
CA PHE A 78 -15.59 12.86 2.01
C PHE A 78 -14.79 11.65 1.55
N LYS A 79 -15.43 10.68 0.88
CA LYS A 79 -14.74 9.48 0.38
C LYS A 79 -13.75 9.82 -0.72
N TYR A 80 -14.10 10.73 -1.61
CA TYR A 80 -13.21 11.18 -2.68
C TYR A 80 -11.94 11.78 -2.12
N ASN A 81 -12.07 12.74 -1.19
CA ASN A 81 -10.94 13.38 -0.55
C ASN A 81 -10.13 12.40 0.30
N HIS A 82 -10.79 11.45 0.94
CA HIS A 82 -10.14 10.43 1.76
C HIS A 82 -9.20 9.54 0.92
N LEU A 83 -9.63 9.15 -0.28
CA LEU A 83 -8.77 8.36 -1.18
C LEU A 83 -7.50 9.11 -1.57
N ILE A 84 -7.62 10.40 -1.87
CA ILE A 84 -6.48 11.23 -2.24
C ILE A 84 -5.54 11.43 -1.05
N GLU A 85 -6.08 11.78 0.12
CA GLU A 85 -5.29 12.03 1.33
C GLU A 85 -4.60 10.77 1.83
N LYS A 86 -5.25 9.63 1.72
CA LYS A 86 -4.69 8.34 2.12
C LYS A 86 -3.40 8.03 1.36
N ALA A 87 -3.38 8.30 0.07
CA ALA A 87 -2.19 8.14 -0.75
C ALA A 87 -1.09 9.12 -0.35
N LYS A 88 -1.44 10.38 -0.13
CA LYS A 88 -0.47 11.42 0.26
C LYS A 88 0.21 11.10 1.59
N LYS A 89 -0.54 10.60 2.56
CA LYS A 89 -0.02 10.31 3.90
C LYS A 89 0.83 9.06 3.96
N SER A 90 0.72 8.18 2.98
CA SER A 90 1.57 6.99 2.90
C SER A 90 2.96 7.38 2.44
N SER A 91 4.00 6.78 3.04
CA SER A 91 5.38 6.97 2.57
C SER A 91 5.61 6.25 1.26
N VAL A 92 5.07 5.03 1.15
CA VAL A 92 5.24 4.15 -0.01
C VAL A 92 3.94 3.37 -0.18
N ILE A 93 3.55 3.15 -1.41
CA ILE A 93 2.44 2.25 -1.75
C ILE A 93 3.00 1.14 -2.61
N ILE A 94 2.75 -0.10 -2.22
CA ILE A 94 3.16 -1.28 -3.00
C ILE A 94 1.90 -1.90 -3.58
N LEU A 95 1.82 -1.91 -4.91
CA LEU A 95 0.73 -2.57 -5.63
C LEU A 95 1.14 -4.01 -5.92
N ILE A 96 0.27 -4.94 -5.54
CA ILE A 96 0.48 -6.36 -5.79
C ILE A 96 -0.39 -6.76 -6.97
N CYS A 97 0.26 -7.14 -8.06
CA CYS A 97 -0.41 -7.49 -9.31
C CYS A 97 -0.20 -8.97 -9.61
N MET A 98 -1.19 -9.56 -10.22
CA MET A 98 -1.12 -10.97 -10.62
C MET A 98 -1.28 -11.10 -12.13
#